data_d8322accaafa19ebd4434015c09d4343
#
_entry.id   d8322accaafa19ebd4434015c09d4343
#
_cell.length_a   1.000
_cell.length_b   1.000
_cell.length_c   1.000
_cell.angle_alpha   90.00
_cell.angle_beta   90.00
_cell.angle_gamma   90.00
#
_symmetry.space_group_name_H-M   'P 1'
#
loop_
_entity.id
_entity.type
_entity.pdbx_description
1 polymer ?
#
loop_
_entity_poly.entity_id
_entity_poly.type
_entity_poly.pdbx_seq_one_letter_code
_entity_poly.pdbx_strand_id
1 'polypeptide(L)'
;MDKIAVLIPCYNESKTVEKVVSDFRRVLPDATVYVYDNNSTDGTAELAAGAGAVVRHEYQQGKGNVMRRMFREIDAEAYILVDGDDTYPAEAAPEMVAAVTGRQADMVVGDRLSSTYYTQNKRPFHNFGNDLVRFCTNHLFGGKIKDIMTGYRAFSYQFVKTYPVLSRGFEIETEMTIHALQRNMQVENVVIDYRDRPEGSESKLNTYSDGFKVLGTIARLLKTYRP
;
A
#
# COMPACT_ATOMS: atom_id res chain seq x y z
N MET A 1 9.89 16.03 11.79
CA MET A 1 9.69 15.43 10.46
C MET A 1 10.71 14.31 10.30
N ASP A 2 10.24 13.09 10.03
CA ASP A 2 11.12 11.94 9.82
C ASP A 2 11.83 12.03 8.46
N LYS A 3 13.01 11.41 8.32
CA LYS A 3 13.60 11.21 6.99
C LYS A 3 12.79 10.19 6.20
N ILE A 4 12.49 9.06 6.83
CA ILE A 4 11.73 7.96 6.23
C ILE A 4 10.71 7.48 7.26
N ALA A 5 9.44 7.38 6.87
CA ALA A 5 8.39 6.75 7.65
C ALA A 5 7.90 5.48 6.97
N VAL A 6 7.99 4.35 7.65
CA VAL A 6 7.36 3.09 7.21
C VAL A 6 5.99 3.00 7.86
N LEU A 7 4.95 2.90 7.05
CA LEU A 7 3.54 2.92 7.45
C LEU A 7 2.93 1.54 7.24
N ILE A 8 2.53 0.87 8.31
CA ILE A 8 1.99 -0.50 8.30
C ILE A 8 0.58 -0.50 8.87
N PRO A 9 -0.47 -0.50 8.03
CA PRO A 9 -1.84 -0.71 8.49
C PRO A 9 -2.02 -2.18 8.88
N CYS A 10 -2.49 -2.46 10.11
CA CYS A 10 -2.67 -3.81 10.62
C CYS A 10 -4.09 -4.06 11.11
N TYR A 11 -4.60 -5.26 10.83
CA TYR A 11 -5.82 -5.82 11.41
C TYR A 11 -5.70 -7.33 11.55
N ASN A 12 -5.50 -7.83 12.78
CA ASN A 12 -5.27 -9.24 13.10
C ASN A 12 -4.12 -9.84 12.29
N GLU A 13 -2.91 -9.31 12.50
CA GLU A 13 -1.66 -9.74 11.85
C GLU A 13 -0.61 -10.18 12.88
N SER A 14 -1.04 -10.73 14.04
CA SER A 14 -0.14 -11.15 15.14
C SER A 14 0.95 -12.15 14.73
N LYS A 15 0.70 -12.94 13.66
CA LYS A 15 1.66 -13.94 13.17
C LYS A 15 2.83 -13.37 12.38
N THR A 16 2.66 -12.15 11.86
CA THR A 16 3.56 -11.58 10.83
C THR A 16 4.13 -10.23 11.22
N VAL A 17 3.40 -9.43 12.01
CA VAL A 17 3.73 -8.02 12.27
C VAL A 17 5.10 -7.85 12.92
N GLU A 18 5.50 -8.73 13.85
CA GLU A 18 6.81 -8.65 14.50
C GLU A 18 7.95 -8.79 13.49
N LYS A 19 7.84 -9.78 12.60
CA LYS A 19 8.82 -10.01 11.53
C LYS A 19 8.85 -8.83 10.56
N VAL A 20 7.70 -8.35 10.12
CA VAL A 20 7.62 -7.21 9.19
C VAL A 20 8.28 -5.97 9.79
N VAL A 21 7.97 -5.61 11.03
CA VAL A 21 8.60 -4.48 11.72
C VAL A 21 10.11 -4.67 11.83
N SER A 22 10.57 -5.85 12.23
CA SER A 22 11.99 -6.15 12.39
C SER A 22 12.75 -6.08 11.07
N ASP A 23 12.17 -6.61 9.98
CA ASP A 23 12.77 -6.57 8.64
C ASP A 23 12.91 -5.14 8.12
N PHE A 24 11.87 -4.29 8.25
CA PHE A 24 11.96 -2.90 7.83
C PHE A 24 12.95 -2.09 8.67
N ARG A 25 13.03 -2.31 9.97
CA ARG A 25 14.04 -1.68 10.83
C ARG A 25 15.47 -2.09 10.47
N ARG A 26 15.66 -3.32 10.01
CA ARG A 26 16.96 -3.84 9.55
C ARG A 26 17.39 -3.19 8.23
N VAL A 27 16.49 -3.09 7.24
CA VAL A 27 16.85 -2.58 5.90
C VAL A 27 16.82 -1.06 5.79
N LEU A 28 16.07 -0.38 6.66
CA LEU A 28 15.97 1.07 6.76
C LEU A 28 16.25 1.53 8.21
N PRO A 29 17.49 1.47 8.69
CA PRO A 29 17.81 1.74 10.10
C PRO A 29 17.49 3.19 10.54
N ASP A 30 17.47 4.13 9.60
CA ASP A 30 17.15 5.54 9.86
C ASP A 30 15.65 5.85 9.76
N ALA A 31 14.82 4.84 9.46
CA ALA A 31 13.38 5.02 9.34
C ALA A 31 12.65 4.86 10.68
N THR A 32 11.60 5.63 10.89
CA THR A 32 10.62 5.36 11.93
C THR A 32 9.55 4.42 11.39
N VAL A 33 9.35 3.27 12.05
CA VAL A 33 8.31 2.31 11.68
C VAL A 33 7.05 2.58 12.50
N TYR A 34 5.96 2.89 11.82
CA TYR A 34 4.64 3.13 12.40
C TYR A 34 3.70 1.97 12.08
N VAL A 35 3.10 1.38 13.10
CA VAL A 35 2.01 0.43 12.97
C VAL A 35 0.71 1.09 13.41
N TYR A 36 -0.28 1.10 12.54
CA TYR A 36 -1.62 1.56 12.89
C TYR A 36 -2.55 0.36 13.01
N ASP A 37 -2.87 0.06 14.26
CA ASP A 37 -3.79 -1.03 14.58
C ASP A 37 -5.24 -0.60 14.34
N ASN A 38 -5.97 -1.41 13.57
CA ASN A 38 -7.36 -1.14 13.20
C ASN A 38 -8.33 -2.11 13.89
N ASN A 39 -8.36 -2.06 15.23
CA ASN A 39 -9.17 -2.89 16.11
C ASN A 39 -8.80 -4.40 16.10
N SER A 40 -7.52 -4.73 16.10
CA SER A 40 -7.06 -6.11 16.26
C SER A 40 -7.45 -6.67 17.64
N THR A 41 -7.69 -7.97 17.70
CA THR A 41 -8.08 -8.70 18.90
C THR A 41 -7.11 -9.84 19.23
N ASP A 42 -6.02 -9.95 18.49
CA ASP A 42 -5.09 -11.09 18.49
C ASP A 42 -3.70 -10.75 19.07
N GLY A 43 -3.51 -9.56 19.66
CA GLY A 43 -2.22 -9.13 20.20
C GLY A 43 -1.29 -8.46 19.17
N THR A 44 -1.80 -8.11 17.98
CA THR A 44 -1.01 -7.44 16.92
C THR A 44 -0.31 -6.18 17.42
N ALA A 45 -1.02 -5.32 18.18
CA ALA A 45 -0.48 -4.04 18.66
C ALA A 45 0.69 -4.22 19.63
N GLU A 46 0.57 -5.15 20.57
CA GLU A 46 1.58 -5.46 21.57
C GLU A 46 2.84 -6.05 20.92
N LEU A 47 2.67 -6.97 19.96
CA LEU A 47 3.77 -7.57 19.21
C LEU A 47 4.51 -6.53 18.37
N ALA A 48 3.78 -5.64 17.70
CA ALA A 48 4.38 -4.54 16.92
C ALA A 48 5.19 -3.59 17.82
N ALA A 49 4.66 -3.23 18.98
CA ALA A 49 5.37 -2.39 19.96
C ALA A 49 6.62 -3.10 20.49
N GLY A 50 6.54 -4.39 20.80
CA GLY A 50 7.67 -5.22 21.23
C GLY A 50 8.79 -5.30 20.19
N ALA A 51 8.44 -5.31 18.90
CA ALA A 51 9.40 -5.24 17.78
C ALA A 51 10.01 -3.85 17.57
N GLY A 52 9.53 -2.82 18.29
CA GLY A 52 10.05 -1.46 18.27
C GLY A 52 9.35 -0.54 17.27
N ALA A 53 8.13 -0.82 16.87
CA ALA A 53 7.29 0.10 16.11
C ALA A 53 6.64 1.14 17.03
N VAL A 54 6.38 2.34 16.47
CA VAL A 54 5.48 3.32 17.08
C VAL A 54 4.04 2.91 16.76
N VAL A 55 3.32 2.39 17.74
CA VAL A 55 1.95 1.90 17.55
C VAL A 55 0.93 3.00 17.81
N ARG A 56 -0.06 3.11 16.92
CA ARG A 56 -1.25 3.98 17.04
C ARG A 56 -2.50 3.19 16.68
N HIS A 57 -3.67 3.67 17.11
CA HIS A 57 -4.94 2.99 16.87
C HIS A 57 -5.87 3.83 16.00
N GLU A 58 -6.49 3.21 14.99
CA GLU A 58 -7.60 3.78 14.24
C GLU A 58 -8.87 2.95 14.50
N TYR A 59 -9.85 3.60 15.13
CA TYR A 59 -11.08 2.93 15.57
C TYR A 59 -12.13 2.78 14.46
N GLN A 60 -12.04 3.56 13.38
CA GLN A 60 -12.90 3.36 12.21
C GLN A 60 -12.35 2.23 11.34
N GLN A 61 -13.09 1.13 11.28
CA GLN A 61 -12.67 -0.04 10.52
C GLN A 61 -12.50 0.27 9.03
N GLY A 62 -11.37 -0.17 8.44
CA GLY A 62 -11.09 -0.10 7.01
C GLY A 62 -9.72 0.51 6.69
N LYS A 63 -9.01 -0.11 5.74
CA LYS A 63 -7.65 0.28 5.32
C LYS A 63 -7.55 1.76 4.93
N GLY A 64 -8.55 2.27 4.19
CA GLY A 64 -8.58 3.68 3.80
C GLY A 64 -8.72 4.65 4.99
N ASN A 65 -9.46 4.28 6.04
CA ASN A 65 -9.55 5.10 7.25
C ASN A 65 -8.19 5.15 7.98
N VAL A 66 -7.52 4.01 8.08
CA VAL A 66 -6.16 3.92 8.65
C VAL A 66 -5.21 4.82 7.86
N MET A 67 -5.19 4.70 6.55
CA MET A 67 -4.30 5.50 5.70
C MET A 67 -4.57 6.99 5.78
N ARG A 68 -5.85 7.40 5.85
CA ARG A 68 -6.21 8.81 6.06
C ARG A 68 -5.61 9.34 7.35
N ARG A 69 -5.63 8.56 8.42
CA ARG A 69 -5.05 8.96 9.70
C ARG A 69 -3.53 9.01 9.63
N MET A 70 -2.88 7.99 9.06
CA MET A 70 -1.43 7.96 8.86
C MET A 70 -0.94 9.20 8.10
N PHE A 71 -1.52 9.48 6.95
CA PHE A 71 -1.11 10.60 6.09
C PHE A 71 -1.34 11.97 6.72
N ARG A 72 -2.34 12.09 7.59
CA ARG A 72 -2.60 13.32 8.35
C ARG A 72 -1.60 13.52 9.50
N GLU A 73 -1.25 12.44 10.22
CA GLU A 73 -0.51 12.53 11.48
C GLU A 73 1.01 12.45 11.32
N ILE A 74 1.49 11.82 10.24
CA ILE A 74 2.92 11.58 10.04
C ILE A 74 3.48 12.55 8.99
N ASP A 75 4.59 13.19 9.34
CA ASP A 75 5.39 14.02 8.44
C ASP A 75 6.75 13.38 8.21
N ALA A 76 7.06 13.05 6.95
CA ALA A 76 8.33 12.48 6.53
C ALA A 76 8.75 12.99 5.14
N GLU A 77 10.04 12.93 4.82
CA GLU A 77 10.54 13.26 3.47
C GLU A 77 10.14 12.17 2.46
N ALA A 78 10.20 10.91 2.88
CA ALA A 78 9.75 9.76 2.11
C ALA A 78 8.91 8.82 2.98
N TYR A 79 7.88 8.23 2.39
CA TYR A 79 7.00 7.27 3.04
C TYR A 79 7.07 5.93 2.33
N ILE A 80 7.12 4.86 3.09
CA ILE A 80 6.89 3.49 2.63
C ILE A 80 5.55 3.02 3.21
N LEU A 81 4.62 2.63 2.36
CA LEU A 81 3.42 1.91 2.74
C LEU A 81 3.59 0.44 2.44
N VAL A 82 3.29 -0.43 3.41
CA VAL A 82 3.38 -1.88 3.24
C VAL A 82 2.35 -2.57 4.13
N ASP A 83 1.80 -3.70 3.67
CA ASP A 83 0.88 -4.51 4.46
C ASP A 83 1.63 -5.30 5.56
N GLY A 84 0.95 -5.56 6.68
CA GLY A 84 1.52 -6.27 7.84
C GLY A 84 1.59 -7.80 7.71
N ASP A 85 1.29 -8.37 6.54
CA ASP A 85 1.07 -9.79 6.30
C ASP A 85 2.29 -10.59 5.79
N ASP A 86 3.48 -9.97 5.78
CA ASP A 86 4.77 -10.53 5.33
C ASP A 86 4.78 -11.03 3.87
N THR A 87 3.91 -10.49 3.02
CA THR A 87 3.89 -10.85 1.59
C THR A 87 4.87 -10.03 0.75
N TYR A 88 5.36 -8.91 1.25
CA TYR A 88 6.26 -7.99 0.56
C TYR A 88 7.67 -8.02 1.14
N PRO A 89 8.73 -8.15 0.30
CA PRO A 89 10.11 -8.14 0.75
C PRO A 89 10.53 -6.74 1.19
N ALA A 90 11.03 -6.60 2.42
CA ALA A 90 11.56 -5.33 2.91
C ALA A 90 12.79 -4.87 2.12
N GLU A 91 13.52 -5.79 1.51
CA GLU A 91 14.74 -5.56 0.71
C GLU A 91 14.54 -4.61 -0.48
N ALA A 92 13.31 -4.47 -0.97
CA ALA A 92 12.98 -3.52 -2.04
C ALA A 92 12.83 -2.06 -1.54
N ALA A 93 12.63 -1.85 -0.23
CA ALA A 93 12.37 -0.52 0.32
C ALA A 93 13.48 0.49 0.07
N PRO A 94 14.78 0.18 0.19
CA PRO A 94 15.84 1.16 -0.08
C PRO A 94 15.81 1.71 -1.52
N GLU A 95 15.52 0.87 -2.52
CA GLU A 95 15.39 1.30 -3.91
C GLU A 95 14.16 2.21 -4.10
N MET A 96 13.03 1.85 -3.49
CA MET A 96 11.80 2.66 -3.53
C MET A 96 11.99 4.02 -2.86
N VAL A 97 12.69 4.08 -1.72
CA VAL A 97 13.06 5.33 -1.05
C VAL A 97 13.99 6.17 -1.93
N ALA A 98 15.02 5.56 -2.55
CA ALA A 98 15.93 6.25 -3.44
C ALA A 98 15.23 6.83 -4.68
N ALA A 99 14.15 6.20 -5.17
CA ALA A 99 13.34 6.74 -6.24
C ALA A 99 12.63 8.03 -5.81
N VAL A 100 12.09 8.07 -4.60
CA VAL A 100 11.43 9.26 -4.05
C VAL A 100 12.42 10.38 -3.78
N THR A 101 13.50 10.07 -3.05
CA THR A 101 14.44 11.11 -2.55
C THR A 101 15.46 11.56 -3.59
N GLY A 102 15.90 10.66 -4.47
CA GLY A 102 16.95 10.91 -5.46
C GLY A 102 16.42 11.18 -6.87
N ARG A 103 15.37 10.46 -7.32
CA ARG A 103 14.78 10.60 -8.65
C ARG A 103 13.51 11.45 -8.70
N GLN A 104 13.12 12.00 -7.55
CA GLN A 104 11.94 12.87 -7.40
C GLN A 104 10.61 12.22 -7.80
N ALA A 105 10.48 10.89 -7.64
CA ALA A 105 9.22 10.22 -7.84
C ALA A 105 8.21 10.65 -6.76
N ASP A 106 7.00 10.99 -7.17
CA ASP A 106 5.91 11.29 -6.23
C ASP A 106 5.29 10.03 -5.66
N MET A 107 5.21 8.98 -6.48
CA MET A 107 4.74 7.66 -6.09
C MET A 107 5.59 6.58 -6.74
N VAL A 108 6.00 5.59 -5.97
CA VAL A 108 6.64 4.36 -6.45
C VAL A 108 5.71 3.19 -6.18
N VAL A 109 5.49 2.36 -7.19
CA VAL A 109 4.62 1.19 -7.14
C VAL A 109 5.47 -0.07 -7.13
N GLY A 110 5.32 -0.91 -6.11
CA GLY A 110 5.91 -2.25 -6.07
C GLY A 110 5.20 -3.18 -7.04
N ASP A 111 5.83 -3.45 -8.18
CA ASP A 111 5.27 -4.25 -9.28
C ASP A 111 5.52 -5.74 -9.04
N ARG A 112 4.52 -6.45 -8.52
CA ARG A 112 4.53 -7.90 -8.33
C ARG A 112 4.33 -8.64 -9.65
N LEU A 113 3.54 -8.06 -10.56
CA LEU A 113 3.03 -8.73 -11.75
C LEU A 113 4.11 -8.95 -12.80
N SER A 114 5.19 -8.15 -12.78
CA SER A 114 6.37 -8.34 -13.65
C SER A 114 7.39 -9.35 -13.10
N SER A 115 7.17 -9.87 -11.88
CA SER A 115 7.99 -10.90 -11.24
C SER A 115 7.40 -12.30 -11.42
N THR A 116 7.67 -13.21 -10.50
CA THR A 116 7.17 -14.59 -10.47
C THR A 116 5.72 -14.73 -9.99
N TYR A 117 5.00 -13.62 -9.71
CA TYR A 117 3.65 -13.62 -9.13
C TYR A 117 2.67 -14.55 -9.85
N TYR A 118 2.59 -14.48 -11.19
CA TYR A 118 1.66 -15.31 -11.97
C TYR A 118 2.04 -16.80 -11.97
N THR A 119 3.29 -17.15 -11.76
CA THR A 119 3.74 -18.54 -11.68
C THR A 119 3.41 -19.16 -10.32
N GLN A 120 3.37 -18.35 -9.27
CA GLN A 120 3.09 -18.75 -7.90
C GLN A 120 1.60 -18.68 -7.56
N ASN A 121 0.88 -17.65 -8.03
CA ASN A 121 -0.55 -17.44 -7.74
C ASN A 121 -1.47 -17.90 -8.87
N LYS A 122 -1.86 -19.18 -8.86
CA LYS A 122 -2.78 -19.79 -9.83
C LYS A 122 -4.27 -19.52 -9.49
N ARG A 123 -4.65 -18.27 -9.25
CA ARG A 123 -6.05 -17.87 -8.98
C ARG A 123 -6.62 -17.13 -10.21
N PRO A 124 -7.22 -17.83 -11.21
CA PRO A 124 -7.58 -17.24 -12.50
C PRO A 124 -8.55 -16.06 -12.40
N PHE A 125 -9.54 -16.11 -11.51
CA PHE A 125 -10.49 -15.00 -11.33
C PHE A 125 -9.85 -13.77 -10.68
N HIS A 126 -8.90 -13.95 -9.78
CA HIS A 126 -8.17 -12.84 -9.16
C HIS A 126 -7.25 -12.14 -10.17
N ASN A 127 -6.60 -12.89 -11.03
CA ASN A 127 -5.74 -12.35 -12.07
C ASN A 127 -6.54 -11.57 -13.12
N PHE A 128 -7.70 -12.09 -13.54
CA PHE A 128 -8.61 -11.38 -14.44
C PHE A 128 -9.10 -10.05 -13.85
N GLY A 129 -9.44 -10.01 -12.54
CA GLY A 129 -9.84 -8.79 -11.85
C GLY A 129 -8.73 -7.72 -11.85
N ASN A 130 -7.49 -8.11 -11.55
CA ASN A 130 -6.32 -7.22 -11.59
C ASN A 130 -6.10 -6.66 -13.00
N ASP A 131 -6.17 -7.51 -14.04
CA ASP A 131 -5.99 -7.10 -15.43
C ASP A 131 -7.09 -6.12 -15.88
N LEU A 132 -8.34 -6.37 -15.49
CA LEU A 132 -9.46 -5.47 -15.79
C LEU A 132 -9.29 -4.10 -15.12
N VAL A 133 -8.96 -4.06 -13.85
CA VAL A 133 -8.71 -2.82 -13.10
C VAL A 133 -7.54 -2.06 -13.72
N ARG A 134 -6.44 -2.74 -14.05
CA ARG A 134 -5.27 -2.17 -14.71
C ARG A 134 -5.64 -1.57 -16.08
N PHE A 135 -6.37 -2.33 -16.91
CA PHE A 135 -6.81 -1.86 -18.21
C PHE A 135 -7.70 -0.62 -18.10
N CYS A 136 -8.75 -0.68 -17.27
CA CYS A 136 -9.66 0.45 -17.07
C CYS A 136 -8.92 1.69 -16.56
N THR A 137 -8.09 1.55 -15.54
CA THR A 137 -7.37 2.70 -14.96
C THR A 137 -6.40 3.32 -15.95
N ASN A 138 -5.55 2.52 -16.61
CA ASN A 138 -4.58 3.04 -17.55
C ASN A 138 -5.25 3.66 -18.80
N HIS A 139 -6.30 3.03 -19.32
CA HIS A 139 -7.00 3.53 -20.51
C HIS A 139 -7.79 4.82 -20.23
N LEU A 140 -8.52 4.84 -19.11
CA LEU A 140 -9.39 5.97 -18.76
C LEU A 140 -8.61 7.18 -18.21
N PHE A 141 -7.47 6.97 -17.55
CA PHE A 141 -6.71 8.03 -16.91
C PHE A 141 -5.31 8.27 -17.50
N GLY A 142 -4.98 7.59 -18.62
CA GLY A 142 -3.74 7.84 -19.37
C GLY A 142 -2.47 7.33 -18.71
N GLY A 143 -2.56 6.24 -17.93
CA GLY A 143 -1.44 5.67 -17.20
C GLY A 143 -0.70 4.54 -17.92
N LYS A 144 0.45 4.14 -17.33
CA LYS A 144 1.22 2.93 -17.70
C LYS A 144 1.62 2.13 -16.46
N ILE A 145 0.76 2.14 -15.45
CA ILE A 145 1.02 1.45 -14.18
C ILE A 145 0.84 -0.06 -14.39
N LYS A 146 1.80 -0.82 -13.91
CA LYS A 146 1.79 -2.28 -14.11
C LYS A 146 0.99 -3.02 -13.04
N ASP A 147 1.13 -2.65 -11.77
CA ASP A 147 0.40 -3.26 -10.65
C ASP A 147 -0.37 -2.19 -9.86
N ILE A 148 -1.69 -2.10 -10.08
CA ILE A 148 -2.55 -1.09 -9.43
C ILE A 148 -3.01 -1.54 -8.06
N MET A 149 -3.13 -2.85 -7.84
CA MET A 149 -3.70 -3.44 -6.63
C MET A 149 -2.64 -3.81 -5.58
N THR A 150 -1.40 -3.34 -5.74
CA THR A 150 -0.35 -3.57 -4.77
C THR A 150 -0.48 -2.66 -3.55
N GLY A 151 -0.32 -3.23 -2.36
CA GLY A 151 -0.23 -2.50 -1.09
C GLY A 151 1.18 -1.97 -0.79
N TYR A 152 2.20 -2.31 -1.60
CA TYR A 152 3.57 -1.87 -1.39
C TYR A 152 3.90 -0.66 -2.25
N ARG A 153 4.04 0.49 -1.62
CA ARG A 153 4.26 1.77 -2.32
C ARG A 153 5.22 2.66 -1.55
N ALA A 154 5.91 3.55 -2.28
CA ALA A 154 6.57 4.69 -1.65
C ALA A 154 5.97 5.99 -2.15
N PHE A 155 6.06 7.05 -1.33
CA PHE A 155 5.47 8.35 -1.64
C PHE A 155 6.37 9.49 -1.23
N SER A 156 6.29 10.60 -1.98
CA SER A 156 6.84 11.90 -1.57
C SER A 156 5.96 12.57 -0.51
N TYR A 157 6.52 13.53 0.20
CA TYR A 157 5.76 14.41 1.11
C TYR A 157 4.61 15.11 0.36
N GLN A 158 4.89 15.61 -0.85
CA GLN A 158 3.91 16.30 -1.66
C GLN A 158 2.71 15.39 -1.99
N PHE A 159 2.97 14.14 -2.41
CA PHE A 159 1.88 13.19 -2.65
C PHE A 159 1.01 13.03 -1.40
N VAL A 160 1.62 12.68 -0.27
CA VAL A 160 0.90 12.37 0.98
C VAL A 160 0.06 13.55 1.47
N LYS A 161 0.57 14.79 1.37
CA LYS A 161 -0.13 15.98 1.88
C LYS A 161 -1.16 16.57 0.91
N THR A 162 -1.16 16.13 -0.34
CA THR A 162 -2.15 16.59 -1.33
C THR A 162 -3.22 15.54 -1.66
N TYR A 163 -3.02 14.29 -1.25
CA TYR A 163 -3.95 13.21 -1.50
C TYR A 163 -5.11 13.20 -0.49
N PRO A 164 -6.38 13.36 -0.94
CA PRO A 164 -7.52 13.58 -0.05
C PRO A 164 -8.03 12.34 0.68
N VAL A 165 -7.61 11.14 0.31
CA VAL A 165 -8.02 9.83 0.87
C VAL A 165 -9.54 9.72 1.03
N LEU A 166 -10.27 9.51 -0.06
CA LEU A 166 -11.74 9.44 -0.05
C LEU A 166 -12.28 8.03 0.21
N SER A 167 -11.53 7.00 -0.21
CA SER A 167 -11.88 5.59 -0.02
C SER A 167 -11.76 5.16 1.43
N ARG A 168 -12.55 4.14 1.81
CA ARG A 168 -12.55 3.59 3.17
C ARG A 168 -11.90 2.22 3.27
N GLY A 169 -11.89 1.44 2.18
CA GLY A 169 -11.42 0.07 2.11
C GLY A 169 -10.22 -0.11 1.17
N PHE A 170 -10.14 -1.28 0.55
CA PHE A 170 -9.05 -1.67 -0.35
C PHE A 170 -9.06 -0.94 -1.70
N GLU A 171 -10.16 -0.31 -2.08
CA GLU A 171 -10.25 0.52 -3.27
C GLU A 171 -9.31 1.74 -3.25
N ILE A 172 -8.69 2.01 -2.09
CA ILE A 172 -7.73 3.10 -1.90
C ILE A 172 -6.49 2.95 -2.79
N GLU A 173 -6.04 1.74 -3.09
CA GLU A 173 -4.87 1.49 -3.95
C GLU A 173 -5.11 2.00 -5.38
N THR A 174 -6.31 1.74 -5.89
CA THR A 174 -6.75 2.28 -7.19
C THR A 174 -6.95 3.80 -7.13
N GLU A 175 -7.53 4.32 -6.05
CA GLU A 175 -7.74 5.76 -5.86
C GLU A 175 -6.41 6.52 -5.85
N MET A 176 -5.38 6.05 -5.12
CA MET A 176 -4.03 6.64 -5.11
C MET A 176 -3.43 6.71 -6.52
N THR A 177 -3.56 5.61 -7.28
CA THR A 177 -3.05 5.56 -8.64
C THR A 177 -3.73 6.59 -9.54
N ILE A 178 -5.07 6.67 -9.50
CA ILE A 178 -5.83 7.64 -10.29
C ILE A 178 -5.48 9.07 -9.88
N HIS A 179 -5.33 9.35 -8.57
CA HIS A 179 -4.92 10.66 -8.09
C HIS A 179 -3.56 11.08 -8.66
N ALA A 180 -2.54 10.19 -8.59
CA ALA A 180 -1.22 10.47 -9.16
C ALA A 180 -1.30 10.80 -10.66
N LEU A 181 -2.02 9.99 -11.44
CA LEU A 181 -2.19 10.18 -12.87
C LEU A 181 -2.89 11.51 -13.21
N GLN A 182 -3.96 11.84 -12.51
CA GLN A 182 -4.74 13.07 -12.77
C GLN A 182 -4.02 14.36 -12.32
N ARG A 183 -3.05 14.24 -11.43
CA ARG A 183 -2.19 15.35 -11.00
C ARG A 183 -0.88 15.44 -11.78
N ASN A 184 -0.69 14.58 -12.81
CA ASN A 184 0.54 14.47 -13.58
C ASN A 184 1.77 14.28 -12.69
N MET A 185 1.61 13.54 -11.58
CA MET A 185 2.68 13.21 -10.66
C MET A 185 3.62 12.18 -11.29
N GLN A 186 4.90 12.24 -10.93
CA GLN A 186 5.89 11.28 -11.40
C GLN A 186 5.70 9.93 -10.71
N VAL A 187 5.35 8.89 -11.50
CA VAL A 187 5.13 7.53 -10.99
C VAL A 187 6.17 6.59 -11.57
N GLU A 188 6.87 5.86 -10.69
CA GLU A 188 7.82 4.81 -11.04
C GLU A 188 7.30 3.43 -10.63
N ASN A 189 7.77 2.37 -11.34
CA ASN A 189 7.50 0.98 -10.96
C ASN A 189 8.83 0.32 -10.58
N VAL A 190 8.87 -0.31 -9.42
CA VAL A 190 9.99 -1.15 -8.97
C VAL A 190 9.51 -2.58 -8.95
N VAL A 191 10.18 -3.47 -9.70
CA VAL A 191 9.82 -4.89 -9.71
C VAL A 191 10.20 -5.51 -8.37
N ILE A 192 9.24 -6.17 -7.73
CA ILE A 192 9.42 -6.81 -6.44
C ILE A 192 9.01 -8.28 -6.51
N ASP A 193 9.67 -9.11 -5.74
CA ASP A 193 9.19 -10.45 -5.48
C ASP A 193 7.95 -10.39 -4.58
N TYR A 194 7.11 -11.41 -4.70
CA TYR A 194 5.92 -11.55 -3.86
C TYR A 194 5.98 -12.91 -3.17
N ARG A 195 5.78 -12.91 -1.86
CA ARG A 195 5.80 -14.13 -1.06
C ARG A 195 4.38 -14.60 -0.76
N ASP A 196 4.18 -15.90 -0.70
CA ASP A 196 2.93 -16.44 -0.18
C ASP A 196 2.78 -16.07 1.29
N ARG A 197 1.52 -15.85 1.70
CA ARG A 197 1.23 -15.60 3.12
C ARG A 197 1.69 -16.79 3.97
N PRO A 198 2.27 -16.54 5.14
CA PRO A 198 2.58 -17.61 6.09
C PRO A 198 1.33 -18.41 6.45
N GLU A 199 1.53 -19.68 6.74
CA GLU A 199 0.45 -20.60 7.12
C GLU A 199 -0.36 -20.06 8.31
N GLY A 200 -1.68 -20.06 8.16
CA GLY A 200 -2.62 -19.56 9.15
C GLY A 200 -2.81 -18.04 9.17
N SER A 201 -2.21 -17.28 8.26
CA SER A 201 -2.59 -15.89 7.99
C SER A 201 -3.71 -15.85 6.93
N GLU A 202 -4.75 -15.05 7.17
CA GLU A 202 -5.94 -14.99 6.31
C GLU A 202 -6.02 -13.66 5.55
N SER A 203 -6.43 -13.75 4.27
CA SER A 203 -6.70 -12.55 3.48
C SER A 203 -7.98 -11.87 3.96
N LYS A 204 -7.89 -10.58 4.28
CA LYS A 204 -9.04 -9.75 4.65
C LYS A 204 -9.79 -9.21 3.42
N LEU A 205 -9.23 -9.40 2.21
CA LEU A 205 -9.81 -8.93 0.96
C LEU A 205 -10.86 -9.92 0.45
N ASN A 206 -12.07 -9.42 0.17
CA ASN A 206 -13.13 -10.18 -0.48
C ASN A 206 -13.15 -9.85 -1.98
N THR A 207 -12.75 -10.82 -2.81
CA THR A 207 -12.54 -10.64 -4.26
C THR A 207 -13.75 -10.02 -4.98
N TYR A 208 -14.97 -10.41 -4.64
CA TYR A 208 -16.16 -9.92 -5.34
C TYR A 208 -16.62 -8.56 -4.81
N SER A 209 -16.84 -8.43 -3.50
CA SER A 209 -17.37 -7.18 -2.91
C SER A 209 -16.37 -6.03 -3.07
N ASP A 210 -15.08 -6.28 -2.86
CA ASP A 210 -14.06 -5.26 -3.00
C ASP A 210 -13.76 -4.94 -4.47
N GLY A 211 -13.86 -5.93 -5.37
CA GLY A 211 -13.79 -5.71 -6.81
C GLY A 211 -14.88 -4.74 -7.32
N PHE A 212 -16.13 -4.89 -6.86
CA PHE A 212 -17.21 -3.95 -7.19
C PHE A 212 -16.96 -2.54 -6.64
N LYS A 213 -16.40 -2.41 -5.42
CA LYS A 213 -16.04 -1.10 -4.86
C LYS A 213 -14.94 -0.43 -5.68
N VAL A 214 -13.95 -1.19 -6.14
CA VAL A 214 -12.88 -0.68 -7.02
C VAL A 214 -13.46 -0.13 -8.33
N LEU A 215 -14.31 -0.90 -9.03
CA LEU A 215 -14.96 -0.43 -10.26
C LEU A 215 -15.86 0.79 -10.02
N GLY A 216 -16.60 0.81 -8.92
CA GLY A 216 -17.39 1.96 -8.49
C GLY A 216 -16.53 3.19 -8.23
N THR A 217 -15.34 3.02 -7.65
CA THR A 217 -14.39 4.10 -7.41
C THR A 217 -13.82 4.63 -8.71
N ILE A 218 -13.45 3.77 -9.68
CA ILE A 218 -13.03 4.19 -11.02
C ILE A 218 -14.12 5.04 -11.69
N ALA A 219 -15.38 4.58 -11.68
CA ALA A 219 -16.49 5.31 -12.29
C ALA A 219 -16.75 6.66 -11.61
N ARG A 220 -16.71 6.70 -10.26
CA ARG A 220 -16.87 7.94 -9.48
C ARG A 220 -15.77 8.94 -9.82
N LEU A 221 -14.51 8.52 -9.82
CA LEU A 221 -13.37 9.38 -10.09
C LEU A 221 -13.34 9.85 -11.55
N LEU A 222 -13.75 8.99 -12.50
CA LEU A 222 -13.88 9.39 -13.90
C LEU A 222 -14.88 10.56 -14.04
N LYS A 223 -16.03 10.48 -13.38
CA LYS A 223 -17.02 11.56 -13.35
C LYS A 223 -16.49 12.84 -12.68
N THR A 224 -15.63 12.70 -11.66
CA THR A 224 -15.07 13.84 -10.93
C THR A 224 -14.00 14.58 -11.74
N TYR A 225 -13.15 13.85 -12.43
CA TYR A 225 -12.00 14.42 -13.16
C TYR A 225 -12.29 14.72 -14.64
N ARG A 226 -13.36 14.15 -15.20
CA ARG A 226 -13.81 14.38 -16.58
C ARG A 226 -15.32 14.61 -16.58
N PRO A 227 -15.79 15.79 -16.10
CA PRO A 227 -17.20 16.12 -16.06
C PRO A 227 -17.82 16.30 -17.44
#